data_1f0a28889195d96605c373dc3e7507cc
#
_entry.id   1f0a28889195d96605c373dc3e7507cc
#
_cell.length_a   1.000
_cell.length_b   1.000
_cell.length_c   1.000
_cell.angle_alpha   90.00
_cell.angle_beta   90.00
_cell.angle_gamma   90.00
#
_symmetry.space_group_name_H-M   'P 1'
#
loop_
_entity.id
_entity.type
_entity.pdbx_description
1 polymer ?
#
loop_
_entity_poly.entity_id
_entity_poly.type
_entity_poly.pdbx_seq_one_letter_code
_entity_poly.pdbx_strand_id
1 'polypeptide(L)'
;MKYDTSELCDIYHEEANVVEPLFSNFGGRTSFGGKITTVKCFEDNGILYDVLEESGVGRVLLVDGGGSVRRALIDAELPSGDTKRLGRHRGLRCGASSGRSGRVGYRLQAMAAIPVGAASEGVGESDIRVNFGGVTFFSGDHLYADNTGIILSEDPLDIE
;
A
#
# COMPACT_ATOMS: atom_id res chain seq x y z
N MET A 1 0.99 -8.26 -14.58
CA MET A 1 -0.45 -8.57 -14.59
C MET A 1 -1.21 -7.28 -14.32
N LYS A 2 -2.26 -7.04 -15.04
CA LYS A 2 -3.13 -5.88 -14.86
C LYS A 2 -4.42 -6.38 -14.21
N TYR A 3 -4.80 -5.78 -13.09
CA TYR A 3 -6.07 -6.07 -12.44
C TYR A 3 -7.10 -5.05 -12.90
N ASP A 4 -8.34 -5.48 -13.02
CA ASP A 4 -9.52 -4.62 -13.17
C ASP A 4 -10.38 -4.82 -11.91
N THR A 5 -10.38 -3.83 -11.03
CA THR A 5 -11.09 -3.94 -9.75
C THR A 5 -12.61 -3.94 -9.93
N SER A 6 -13.12 -3.33 -10.99
CA SER A 6 -14.57 -3.34 -11.30
C SER A 6 -15.02 -4.75 -11.73
N GLU A 7 -14.26 -5.38 -12.61
CA GLU A 7 -14.54 -6.76 -13.04
C GLU A 7 -14.46 -7.75 -11.87
N LEU A 8 -13.45 -7.59 -11.01
CA LEU A 8 -13.33 -8.42 -9.80
C LEU A 8 -14.51 -8.25 -8.85
N CYS A 9 -15.02 -7.03 -8.67
CA CYS A 9 -16.21 -6.78 -7.87
C CYS A 9 -17.48 -7.40 -8.48
N ASP A 10 -17.58 -7.43 -9.79
CA ASP A 10 -18.73 -8.04 -10.47
C ASP A 10 -18.73 -9.58 -10.33
N ILE A 11 -17.56 -10.20 -10.37
CA ILE A 11 -17.39 -11.64 -10.26
C ILE A 11 -17.48 -12.10 -8.79
N TYR A 12 -16.81 -11.38 -7.88
CA TYR A 12 -16.59 -11.76 -6.48
C TYR A 12 -17.28 -10.83 -5.50
N HIS A 13 -18.52 -10.46 -5.78
CA HIS A 13 -19.27 -9.46 -5.02
C HIS A 13 -19.49 -9.81 -3.53
N GLU A 14 -19.42 -11.09 -3.16
CA GLU A 14 -19.56 -11.53 -1.76
C GLU A 14 -18.21 -11.60 -1.01
N GLU A 15 -17.11 -11.83 -1.73
CA GLU A 15 -15.76 -12.01 -1.17
C GLU A 15 -14.94 -10.70 -1.20
N ALA A 16 -15.25 -9.80 -2.11
CA ALA A 16 -14.53 -8.55 -2.30
C ALA A 16 -15.05 -7.44 -1.37
N ASN A 17 -14.20 -6.97 -0.47
CA ASN A 17 -14.48 -5.80 0.36
C ASN A 17 -13.90 -4.55 -0.28
N VAL A 18 -14.73 -3.56 -0.58
CA VAL A 18 -14.30 -2.32 -1.24
C VAL A 18 -13.82 -1.32 -0.20
N VAL A 19 -12.62 -0.82 -0.39
CA VAL A 19 -12.06 0.27 0.42
C VAL A 19 -12.67 1.60 -0.01
N GLU A 20 -13.07 2.42 0.94
CA GLU A 20 -13.59 3.77 0.66
C GLU A 20 -12.60 4.58 -0.21
N PRO A 21 -13.08 5.44 -1.13
CA PRO A 21 -12.26 6.12 -2.13
C PRO A 21 -11.44 7.28 -1.53
N LEU A 22 -10.56 6.97 -0.58
CA LEU A 22 -9.70 7.91 0.13
C LEU A 22 -8.32 8.09 -0.54
N PHE A 23 -7.99 7.27 -1.54
CA PHE A 23 -6.66 7.15 -2.09
C PHE A 23 -6.60 7.60 -3.54
N SER A 24 -5.44 8.18 -3.90
CA SER A 24 -5.09 8.54 -5.27
C SER A 24 -3.83 7.82 -5.69
N ASN A 25 -3.67 7.56 -6.99
CA ASN A 25 -2.46 6.98 -7.54
C ASN A 25 -1.36 8.04 -7.65
N PHE A 26 -0.21 7.75 -7.06
CA PHE A 26 1.02 8.54 -7.15
C PHE A 26 2.16 7.77 -7.83
N GLY A 27 1.92 6.53 -8.24
CA GLY A 27 2.90 5.70 -8.92
C GLY A 27 2.79 5.78 -10.44
N GLY A 28 3.84 5.38 -11.13
CA GLY A 28 3.86 5.25 -12.59
C GLY A 28 3.06 4.06 -13.12
N ARG A 29 2.74 3.10 -12.26
CA ARG A 29 1.85 1.97 -12.56
C ARG A 29 0.59 2.06 -11.74
N THR A 30 -0.54 1.96 -12.41
CA THR A 30 -1.86 2.16 -11.82
C THR A 30 -2.48 0.89 -11.27
N SER A 31 -2.13 -0.29 -11.81
CA SER A 31 -2.73 -1.57 -11.41
C SER A 31 -1.70 -2.46 -10.71
N PHE A 32 -2.07 -2.96 -9.52
CA PHE A 32 -1.26 -3.89 -8.75
C PHE A 32 -2.11 -4.68 -7.75
N GLY A 33 -1.58 -5.79 -7.28
CA GLY A 33 -2.21 -6.59 -6.25
C GLY A 33 -1.20 -7.55 -5.64
N GLY A 34 -1.61 -8.22 -4.58
CA GLY A 34 -0.81 -9.22 -3.89
C GLY A 34 -1.20 -9.37 -2.44
N LYS A 35 -0.52 -10.29 -1.77
CA LYS A 35 -0.69 -10.55 -0.34
C LYS A 35 -0.20 -9.37 0.49
N ILE A 36 -0.99 -8.90 1.44
CA ILE A 36 -0.64 -7.73 2.23
C ILE A 36 0.28 -8.04 3.42
N THR A 37 1.15 -7.10 3.69
CA THR A 37 1.83 -6.94 4.97
C THR A 37 1.39 -5.63 5.57
N THR A 38 0.87 -5.65 6.79
CA THR A 38 0.37 -4.47 7.46
C THR A 38 1.44 -3.82 8.34
N VAL A 39 1.44 -2.50 8.36
CA VAL A 39 2.23 -1.69 9.29
C VAL A 39 1.37 -0.57 9.84
N LYS A 40 1.49 -0.31 11.12
CA LYS A 40 0.90 0.84 11.79
C LYS A 40 2.00 1.72 12.38
N CYS A 41 2.03 2.98 11.96
CA CYS A 41 2.97 3.97 12.46
C CYS A 41 2.33 5.37 12.38
N PHE A 42 2.84 6.30 13.17
CA PHE A 42 2.33 7.66 13.19
C PHE A 42 3.49 8.66 13.08
N GLU A 43 3.54 9.36 11.96
CA GLU A 43 4.54 10.39 11.67
C GLU A 43 6.00 9.93 11.79
N ASP A 44 6.22 8.61 11.77
CA ASP A 44 7.53 7.94 11.84
C ASP A 44 7.60 6.84 10.79
N ASN A 45 8.63 6.84 9.97
CA ASN A 45 8.79 5.86 8.89
C ASN A 45 9.93 4.85 9.11
N GLY A 46 10.56 4.85 10.26
CA GLY A 46 11.70 3.97 10.54
C GLY A 46 11.35 2.49 10.40
N ILE A 47 10.18 2.07 10.89
CA ILE A 47 9.71 0.69 10.76
C ILE A 47 9.49 0.28 9.29
N LEU A 48 9.19 1.22 8.40
CA LEU A 48 9.01 0.91 6.97
C LEU A 48 10.33 0.49 6.32
N TYR A 49 11.43 1.07 6.74
CA TYR A 49 12.77 0.66 6.29
C TYR A 49 13.05 -0.79 6.69
N ASP A 50 12.79 -1.15 7.93
CA ASP A 50 13.00 -2.51 8.44
C ASP A 50 12.15 -3.54 7.69
N VAL A 51 10.87 -3.26 7.50
CA VAL A 51 9.95 -4.16 6.76
C VAL A 51 10.32 -4.27 5.29
N LEU A 52 10.82 -3.19 4.69
CA LEU A 52 11.20 -3.17 3.27
C LEU A 52 12.56 -3.86 3.00
N GLU A 53 13.34 -4.17 4.02
CA GLU A 53 14.53 -5.03 3.91
C GLU A 53 14.15 -6.49 3.71
N GLU A 54 12.96 -6.91 4.13
CA GLU A 54 12.47 -8.26 3.92
C GLU A 54 12.05 -8.51 2.46
N SER A 55 12.01 -9.78 2.07
CA SER A 55 11.55 -10.15 0.74
C SER A 55 10.07 -9.81 0.54
N GLY A 56 9.78 -8.95 -0.44
CA GLY A 56 8.43 -8.50 -0.76
C GLY A 56 7.86 -9.04 -2.08
N VAL A 57 8.40 -10.14 -2.59
CA VAL A 57 7.90 -10.74 -3.83
C VAL A 57 6.43 -11.09 -3.72
N GLY A 58 5.60 -10.53 -4.61
CA GLY A 58 4.15 -10.78 -4.61
C GLY A 58 3.38 -10.15 -3.45
N ARG A 59 4.02 -9.28 -2.66
CA ARG A 59 3.41 -8.62 -1.50
C ARG A 59 3.08 -7.16 -1.76
N VAL A 60 2.09 -6.68 -1.05
CA VAL A 60 1.70 -5.27 -0.97
C VAL A 60 1.92 -4.78 0.46
N LEU A 61 2.70 -3.73 0.63
CA LEU A 61 2.84 -3.09 1.93
C LEU A 61 1.68 -2.14 2.16
N LEU A 62 0.89 -2.43 3.18
CA LEU A 62 -0.24 -1.62 3.63
C LEU A 62 0.15 -0.86 4.89
N VAL A 63 0.11 0.47 4.83
CA VAL A 63 0.52 1.33 5.94
C VAL A 63 -0.66 2.11 6.48
N ASP A 64 -1.00 1.89 7.75
CA ASP A 64 -1.88 2.76 8.52
C ASP A 64 -1.03 3.84 9.19
N GLY A 65 -1.07 5.04 8.65
CA GLY A 65 -0.37 6.22 9.16
C GLY A 65 -1.19 7.05 10.16
N GLY A 66 -2.30 6.51 10.67
CA GLY A 66 -3.19 7.22 11.60
C GLY A 66 -3.93 8.40 10.97
N GLY A 67 -3.97 8.49 9.64
CA GLY A 67 -4.64 9.58 8.92
C GLY A 67 -3.91 10.94 8.99
N SER A 68 -2.67 10.99 9.47
CA SER A 68 -1.91 12.23 9.51
C SER A 68 -1.65 12.77 8.11
N VAL A 69 -1.92 14.05 7.92
CA VAL A 69 -1.60 14.83 6.73
C VAL A 69 -0.51 15.87 7.00
N ARG A 70 0.25 15.71 8.07
CA ARG A 70 1.33 16.63 8.47
C ARG A 70 2.71 16.14 8.10
N ARG A 71 2.90 14.84 7.99
CA ARG A 71 4.19 14.20 7.71
C ARG A 71 4.05 13.15 6.60
N ALA A 72 4.96 13.19 5.65
CA ALA A 72 5.06 12.19 4.60
C ALA A 72 5.80 10.95 5.12
N LEU A 73 5.14 9.79 5.13
CA LEU A 73 5.77 8.53 5.54
C LEU A 73 6.68 7.98 4.45
N ILE A 74 6.41 8.33 3.20
CA ILE A 74 7.18 7.87 2.06
C ILE A 74 7.97 9.03 1.50
N ASP A 75 9.27 8.85 1.46
CA ASP A 75 10.22 9.76 0.86
C ASP A 75 10.98 9.11 -0.31
N ALA A 76 11.87 9.90 -0.92
CA ALA A 76 12.64 9.44 -2.06
C ALA A 76 13.75 8.42 -1.69
N GLU A 77 14.06 8.29 -0.41
CA GLU A 77 15.12 7.44 0.11
C GLU A 77 14.59 6.07 0.53
N LEU A 78 13.27 5.97 0.76
CA LEU A 78 12.66 4.70 1.13
C LEU A 78 12.93 3.67 0.01
N PRO A 79 13.48 2.50 0.33
CA PRO A 79 13.79 1.49 -0.67
C PRO A 79 12.57 1.19 -1.52
N SER A 80 12.61 1.61 -2.77
CA SER A 80 11.63 1.13 -3.74
C SER A 80 12.08 -0.24 -4.17
N GLY A 81 11.24 -1.25 -4.06
CA GLY A 81 11.57 -2.64 -4.37
C GLY A 81 12.03 -2.95 -5.80
N ASP A 82 12.39 -1.93 -6.57
CA ASP A 82 12.97 -2.03 -7.91
C ASP A 82 14.51 -1.93 -7.92
N THR A 83 15.16 -1.73 -6.78
CA THR A 83 16.61 -1.72 -6.71
C THR A 83 17.16 -3.11 -6.45
N LYS A 84 17.54 -3.77 -7.56
CA LYS A 84 18.43 -4.95 -7.63
C LYS A 84 18.16 -6.08 -6.60
N ARG A 85 17.39 -7.08 -7.00
CA ARG A 85 17.26 -8.42 -6.44
C ARG A 85 16.20 -8.69 -5.38
N LEU A 86 15.52 -7.73 -4.85
CA LEU A 86 14.41 -7.98 -3.93
C LEU A 86 13.10 -7.78 -4.68
N GLY A 87 12.23 -8.75 -4.58
CA GLY A 87 10.96 -8.76 -5.28
C GLY A 87 10.16 -7.49 -5.07
N ARG A 88 9.43 -7.14 -6.08
CA ARG A 88 8.69 -5.90 -6.23
C ARG A 88 7.77 -5.66 -5.04
N HIS A 89 8.19 -4.80 -4.13
CA HIS A 89 7.30 -4.30 -3.09
C HIS A 89 6.22 -3.43 -3.74
N ARG A 90 5.01 -3.74 -3.46
CA ARG A 90 3.85 -2.99 -3.91
C ARG A 90 3.21 -2.39 -2.68
N GLY A 91 3.17 -1.08 -2.58
CA GLY A 91 2.69 -0.40 -1.39
C GLY A 91 1.38 0.33 -1.61
N LEU A 92 0.42 0.04 -0.78
CA LEU A 92 -0.69 0.91 -0.51
C LEU A 92 -0.40 1.65 0.79
N ARG A 93 -0.64 2.94 0.84
CA ARG A 93 -0.25 3.75 1.99
C ARG A 93 -1.33 4.73 2.42
N CYS A 94 -1.75 4.62 3.65
CA CYS A 94 -2.42 5.69 4.36
C CYS A 94 -1.37 6.62 4.96
N GLY A 95 -1.24 7.78 4.41
CA GLY A 95 -0.28 8.78 4.84
C GLY A 95 0.21 9.58 3.64
N ALA A 96 0.83 10.66 3.92
CA ALA A 96 1.28 11.56 2.89
C ALA A 96 2.53 11.04 2.19
N SER A 97 2.61 11.24 0.90
CA SER A 97 3.79 10.94 0.10
C SER A 97 4.44 12.25 -0.34
N SER A 98 5.77 12.30 -0.33
CA SER A 98 6.50 13.35 -1.00
C SER A 98 6.42 13.16 -2.52
N GLY A 99 6.15 14.21 -3.27
CA GLY A 99 5.80 14.19 -4.69
C GLY A 99 6.88 13.72 -5.69
N ARG A 100 7.80 12.85 -5.28
CA ARG A 100 8.86 12.32 -6.14
C ARG A 100 8.64 10.89 -6.64
N SER A 101 7.50 10.30 -6.39
CA SER A 101 7.22 8.91 -6.75
C SER A 101 6.80 8.67 -8.21
N GLY A 102 6.92 9.66 -9.08
CA GLY A 102 6.63 9.54 -10.51
C GLY A 102 7.62 8.68 -11.31
N ARG A 103 8.37 7.77 -10.67
CA ARG A 103 9.28 6.85 -11.37
C ARG A 103 8.48 5.78 -12.12
N VAL A 104 8.83 5.60 -13.38
CA VAL A 104 8.29 4.52 -14.22
C VAL A 104 8.46 3.17 -13.50
N GLY A 105 7.34 2.47 -13.28
CA GLY A 105 7.34 1.16 -12.63
C GLY A 105 6.95 1.15 -11.14
N TYR A 106 6.95 2.28 -10.48
CA TYR A 106 6.55 2.39 -9.08
C TYR A 106 5.02 2.29 -8.92
N ARG A 107 4.57 1.59 -7.90
CA ARG A 107 3.15 1.40 -7.58
C ARG A 107 2.87 1.98 -6.21
N LEU A 108 2.07 3.01 -6.16
CA LEU A 108 1.76 3.72 -4.92
C LEU A 108 0.37 4.33 -4.99
N GLN A 109 -0.43 4.01 -4.01
CA GLN A 109 -1.62 4.79 -3.68
C GLN A 109 -1.49 5.41 -2.29
N ALA A 110 -1.88 6.65 -2.16
CA ALA A 110 -1.78 7.41 -0.93
C ALA A 110 -2.94 8.42 -0.82
N MET A 111 -3.16 8.92 0.39
CA MET A 111 -4.19 9.93 0.64
C MET A 111 -3.80 11.30 0.08
N ALA A 112 -2.53 11.70 0.23
CA ALA A 112 -2.06 13.00 -0.18
C ALA A 112 -0.53 13.04 -0.33
N ALA A 113 -0.05 14.09 -1.02
CA ALA A 113 1.37 14.44 -1.07
C ALA A 113 1.65 15.60 -0.09
N ILE A 114 2.69 15.45 0.72
CA ILE A 114 3.07 16.45 1.73
C ILE A 114 4.58 16.67 1.67
N PRO A 115 5.04 17.93 1.74
CA PRO A 115 6.46 18.25 1.58
C PRO A 115 7.31 17.99 2.83
N VAL A 116 6.70 17.76 3.98
CA VAL A 116 7.39 17.58 5.26
C VAL A 116 7.61 16.10 5.52
N GLY A 117 8.86 15.67 5.69
CA GLY A 117 9.23 14.30 6.00
C GLY A 117 8.84 13.86 7.41
N ALA A 118 8.74 12.56 7.62
CA ALA A 118 8.49 11.94 8.91
C ALA A 118 9.78 11.81 9.75
N ALA A 119 9.62 11.56 11.04
CA ALA A 119 10.70 11.05 11.88
C ALA A 119 11.08 9.62 11.41
N SER A 120 12.24 9.15 11.80
CA SER A 120 12.74 7.81 11.45
C SER A 120 13.37 7.14 12.68
N GLU A 121 12.59 7.03 13.74
CA GLU A 121 13.00 6.44 15.01
C GLU A 121 12.65 4.95 15.11
N GLY A 122 11.78 4.46 14.21
CA GLY A 122 11.35 3.07 14.17
C GLY A 122 10.15 2.77 15.07
N VAL A 123 9.39 3.77 15.45
CA VAL A 123 8.18 3.60 16.29
C VAL A 123 7.02 3.12 15.43
N GLY A 124 6.51 1.94 15.73
CA GLY A 124 5.37 1.35 15.03
C GLY A 124 5.29 -0.15 15.26
N GLU A 125 4.33 -0.76 14.60
CA GLU A 125 4.06 -2.21 14.68
C GLU A 125 3.78 -2.76 13.28
N SER A 126 4.24 -3.97 13.02
CA SER A 126 3.98 -4.70 11.78
C SER A 126 3.19 -5.98 12.01
N ASP A 127 2.59 -6.51 10.96
CA ASP A 127 1.78 -7.74 10.98
C ASP A 127 0.63 -7.70 11.99
N ILE A 128 0.06 -6.55 12.20
CA ILE A 128 -1.11 -6.34 13.06
C ILE A 128 -2.36 -6.00 12.25
N ARG A 129 -3.51 -6.23 12.85
CA ARG A 129 -4.78 -5.79 12.29
C ARG A 129 -4.84 -4.26 12.26
N VAL A 130 -5.19 -3.69 11.10
CA VAL A 130 -5.43 -2.26 10.93
C VAL A 130 -6.81 -2.01 10.34
N ASN A 131 -7.40 -0.86 10.65
CA ASN A 131 -8.75 -0.52 10.23
C ASN A 131 -8.77 0.92 9.70
N PHE A 132 -9.13 1.07 8.43
CA PHE A 132 -9.41 2.36 7.80
C PHE A 132 -10.18 2.15 6.48
N GLY A 133 -10.73 3.21 5.92
CA GLY A 133 -11.46 3.14 4.64
C GLY A 133 -12.67 2.21 4.69
N GLY A 134 -13.30 2.05 5.86
CA GLY A 134 -14.49 1.21 6.05
C GLY A 134 -14.22 -0.29 6.08
N VAL A 135 -12.96 -0.74 6.02
CA VAL A 135 -12.57 -2.15 6.04
C VAL A 135 -11.50 -2.44 7.09
N THR A 136 -11.45 -3.69 7.53
CA THR A 136 -10.40 -4.21 8.41
C THR A 136 -9.42 -5.04 7.58
N PHE A 137 -8.13 -4.71 7.69
CA PHE A 137 -7.06 -5.39 6.99
C PHE A 137 -6.30 -6.31 7.95
N PHE A 138 -6.16 -7.57 7.55
CA PHE A 138 -5.31 -8.54 8.23
C PHE A 138 -4.08 -8.81 7.39
N SER A 139 -2.91 -8.87 8.03
CA SER A 139 -1.71 -9.31 7.32
C SER A 139 -1.93 -10.71 6.77
N GLY A 140 -1.67 -10.89 5.48
CA GLY A 140 -1.94 -12.15 4.80
C GLY A 140 -3.14 -12.15 3.85
N ASP A 141 -4.08 -11.23 4.00
CA ASP A 141 -5.15 -11.03 3.04
C ASP A 141 -4.61 -10.56 1.68
N HIS A 142 -5.46 -10.54 0.68
CA HIS A 142 -5.11 -10.16 -0.68
C HIS A 142 -5.74 -8.82 -1.05
N LEU A 143 -4.95 -7.96 -1.65
CA LEU A 143 -5.36 -6.62 -2.08
C LEU A 143 -5.14 -6.47 -3.58
N TYR A 144 -6.12 -5.85 -4.23
CA TYR A 144 -6.06 -5.47 -5.64
C TYR A 144 -6.41 -4.00 -5.78
N ALA A 145 -5.64 -3.28 -6.57
CA ALA A 145 -5.80 -1.85 -6.74
C ALA A 145 -5.58 -1.45 -8.20
N ASP A 146 -6.40 -0.52 -8.66
CA ASP A 146 -6.25 0.18 -9.93
C ASP A 146 -6.71 1.63 -9.82
N ASN A 147 -6.96 2.30 -10.95
CA ASN A 147 -7.46 3.68 -10.94
C ASN A 147 -8.92 3.79 -10.49
N THR A 148 -9.67 2.70 -10.51
CA THR A 148 -11.08 2.67 -10.13
C THR A 148 -11.23 2.56 -8.62
N GLY A 149 -10.37 1.78 -7.97
CA GLY A 149 -10.44 1.61 -6.52
C GLY A 149 -9.49 0.58 -5.96
N ILE A 150 -9.77 0.18 -4.73
CA ILE A 150 -9.03 -0.82 -3.97
C ILE A 150 -10.02 -1.80 -3.40
N ILE A 151 -9.74 -3.07 -3.56
CA ILE A 151 -10.52 -4.17 -2.98
C ILE A 151 -9.63 -5.10 -2.17
N LEU A 152 -10.24 -5.73 -1.18
CA LEU A 152 -9.63 -6.67 -0.27
C LEU A 152 -10.40 -7.98 -0.27
N SER A 153 -9.69 -9.10 -0.21
CA SER A 153 -10.26 -10.44 -0.03
C SER A 153 -9.41 -11.28 0.91
N GLU A 154 -10.02 -12.20 1.63
CA GLU A 154 -9.30 -13.17 2.47
C GLU A 154 -8.46 -14.11 1.62
N ASP A 155 -9.07 -14.66 0.59
CA ASP A 155 -8.43 -15.57 -0.35
C ASP A 155 -8.01 -14.86 -1.64
N PRO A 156 -7.03 -15.41 -2.36
CA PRO A 156 -6.66 -14.86 -3.66
C PRO A 156 -7.81 -15.02 -4.65
N LEU A 157 -8.14 -13.93 -5.35
CA LEU A 157 -9.14 -13.95 -6.42
C LEU A 157 -8.50 -14.42 -7.72
N ASP A 158 -9.13 -15.37 -8.38
CA ASP A 158 -8.69 -15.87 -9.67
C ASP A 158 -8.96 -14.82 -10.76
N ILE A 159 -7.94 -14.57 -11.56
CA ILE A 159 -7.98 -13.64 -12.68
C ILE A 159 -7.67 -14.45 -13.93
N GLU A 160 -8.68 -14.69 -14.73
CA GLU A 160 -8.54 -15.33 -16.04
C GLU A 160 -7.85 -14.42 -17.08
#